data_61a52a2aa75611ec195b504db9b337c6
#
_entry.id   61a52a2aa75611ec195b504db9b337c6
#
_cell.length_a   1.000
_cell.length_b   1.000
_cell.length_c   1.000
_cell.angle_alpha   90.00
_cell.angle_beta   90.00
_cell.angle_gamma   90.00
#
_symmetry.space_group_name_H-M   'P 1'
#
loop_
_entity.id
_entity.type
_entity.pdbx_description
1 polymer ?
#
loop_
_entity_poly.entity_id
_entity_poly.type
_entity_poly.pdbx_seq_one_letter_code
_entity_poly.pdbx_strand_id
1 'polypeptide(L)'
;HVFVDGWMYNGAPATDVTSVGARRSSIEVAEDGIVGRGVLLDIPRLRGVDWLEPGDAITPEELDATGVTVEQGDIVLVHTGRDRRRDALGPWNTYSEGLAGLEPECARWLHDKDPAVLGSDGVSDVMPGPDPEWPIAVHMCALVGMGIHLLDNLRLDLLADACAERGRWEFLFVVAPLQIGGGTGSPVNPIAIL
;
A
#
# COMPACT_ATOMS: atom_id res chain seq x y z
N HIS A 1 10.00 10.82 0.61
CA HIS A 1 10.28 10.15 1.90
C HIS A 1 9.31 10.61 2.98
N VAL A 2 9.04 9.72 3.92
CA VAL A 2 8.30 9.99 5.14
C VAL A 2 9.30 10.06 6.30
N PHE A 3 9.10 11.00 7.20
CA PHE A 3 9.92 11.22 8.39
C PHE A 3 9.03 11.26 9.62
N VAL A 4 9.52 10.69 10.72
CA VAL A 4 8.91 10.84 12.04
C VAL A 4 9.97 11.46 12.96
N ASP A 5 9.70 12.63 13.53
CA ASP A 5 10.60 13.38 14.39
C ASP A 5 12.03 13.57 13.80
N GLY A 6 12.11 13.74 12.48
CA GLY A 6 13.38 13.92 11.78
C GLY A 6 14.16 12.63 11.50
N TRP A 7 13.51 11.47 11.62
CA TRP A 7 14.12 10.16 11.39
C TRP A 7 13.39 9.37 10.30
N MET A 8 14.15 8.54 9.61
CA MET A 8 13.69 7.48 8.70
C MET A 8 13.89 6.11 9.34
N TYR A 9 13.54 5.06 8.60
CA TYR A 9 13.73 3.68 9.02
C TYR A 9 15.15 3.41 9.53
N ASN A 10 15.24 2.58 10.57
CA ASN A 10 16.49 2.16 11.19
C ASN A 10 17.37 3.33 11.70
N GLY A 11 16.72 4.42 12.16
CA GLY A 11 17.41 5.56 12.77
C GLY A 11 18.24 6.38 11.78
N ALA A 12 17.99 6.31 10.49
CA ALA A 12 18.61 7.19 9.51
C ALA A 12 18.05 8.61 9.64
N PRO A 13 18.88 9.65 9.75
CA PRO A 13 18.39 11.02 9.91
C PRO A 13 17.78 11.55 8.60
N ALA A 14 16.74 12.38 8.70
CA ALA A 14 16.11 13.03 7.55
C ALA A 14 17.10 13.84 6.68
N THR A 15 18.19 14.33 7.27
CA THR A 15 19.27 15.05 6.56
C THR A 15 20.05 14.19 5.57
N ASP A 16 19.88 12.87 5.59
CA ASP A 16 20.44 11.97 4.58
C ASP A 16 19.68 12.06 3.25
N VAL A 17 18.49 12.67 3.22
CA VAL A 17 17.79 13.04 1.97
C VAL A 17 18.21 14.46 1.57
N THR A 18 18.85 14.56 0.43
CA THR A 18 19.46 15.81 -0.06
C THR A 18 18.92 16.17 -1.44
N SER A 19 19.27 17.34 -1.94
CA SER A 19 18.91 17.77 -3.30
C SER A 19 19.49 16.91 -4.43
N VAL A 20 20.47 16.03 -4.09
CA VAL A 20 21.10 15.10 -5.05
C VAL A 20 20.70 13.64 -4.80
N GLY A 21 19.75 13.41 -3.92
CA GLY A 21 19.21 12.09 -3.62
C GLY A 21 19.38 11.67 -2.16
N ALA A 22 18.86 10.49 -1.85
CA ALA A 22 18.97 9.85 -0.55
C ALA A 22 20.28 9.08 -0.42
N ARG A 23 20.98 9.30 0.69
CA ARG A 23 22.21 8.56 1.06
C ARG A 23 21.91 7.24 1.73
N ARG A 24 20.74 7.14 2.37
CA ARG A 24 20.19 5.94 3.02
C ARG A 24 18.71 5.82 2.68
N SER A 25 18.18 4.62 2.77
CA SER A 25 16.78 4.31 2.46
C SER A 25 16.38 4.77 1.05
N SER A 26 17.32 4.69 0.08
CA SER A 26 17.03 4.91 -1.34
C SER A 26 16.30 3.69 -1.91
N ILE A 27 15.64 3.88 -3.06
CA ILE A 27 14.95 2.79 -3.78
C ILE A 27 15.93 1.70 -4.29
N GLU A 28 17.24 1.99 -4.31
CA GLU A 28 18.30 1.07 -4.71
C GLU A 28 18.32 -0.22 -3.88
N VAL A 29 17.79 -0.19 -2.64
CA VAL A 29 17.64 -1.41 -1.81
C VAL A 29 16.76 -2.48 -2.46
N ALA A 30 15.95 -2.12 -3.44
CA ALA A 30 15.09 -3.01 -4.20
C ALA A 30 15.50 -3.15 -5.68
N GLU A 31 16.73 -2.78 -6.05
CA GLU A 31 17.20 -2.75 -7.46
C GLU A 31 17.16 -4.12 -8.15
N ASP A 32 17.34 -5.21 -7.41
CA ASP A 32 17.24 -6.58 -7.90
C ASP A 32 15.78 -7.06 -8.07
N GLY A 33 14.82 -6.21 -7.72
CA GLY A 33 13.39 -6.50 -7.74
C GLY A 33 12.90 -7.20 -6.47
N ILE A 34 11.59 -7.21 -6.32
CA ILE A 34 10.88 -7.89 -5.24
C ILE A 34 10.02 -8.98 -5.89
N VAL A 35 10.22 -10.22 -5.46
CA VAL A 35 9.47 -11.39 -5.94
C VAL A 35 9.00 -12.17 -4.73
N GLY A 36 7.70 -12.46 -4.67
CA GLY A 36 7.15 -13.20 -3.53
C GLY A 36 5.71 -13.63 -3.74
N ARG A 37 5.15 -14.24 -2.71
CA ARG A 37 3.72 -14.54 -2.65
C ARG A 37 2.97 -13.23 -2.47
N GLY A 38 2.13 -12.89 -3.47
CA GLY A 38 1.16 -11.82 -3.37
C GLY A 38 -0.16 -12.33 -2.84
N VAL A 39 -0.83 -11.55 -2.01
CA VAL A 39 -2.19 -11.82 -1.55
C VAL A 39 -3.05 -10.58 -1.77
N LEU A 40 -4.28 -10.77 -2.25
CA LEU A 40 -5.24 -9.68 -2.48
C LEU A 40 -6.36 -9.71 -1.45
N LEU A 41 -6.52 -8.62 -0.73
CA LEU A 41 -7.61 -8.36 0.21
C LEU A 41 -8.65 -7.48 -0.50
N ASP A 42 -9.75 -8.09 -0.98
CA ASP A 42 -10.79 -7.41 -1.79
C ASP A 42 -11.90 -6.88 -0.88
N ILE A 43 -11.76 -5.64 -0.43
CA ILE A 43 -12.69 -5.03 0.53
C ILE A 43 -14.05 -4.67 -0.11
N PRO A 44 -14.14 -4.15 -1.34
CA PRO A 44 -15.44 -3.98 -1.99
C PRO A 44 -16.25 -5.27 -2.05
N ARG A 45 -15.61 -6.39 -2.41
CA ARG A 45 -16.26 -7.71 -2.41
C ARG A 45 -16.75 -8.12 -1.03
N LEU A 46 -15.95 -7.90 0.01
CA LEU A 46 -16.33 -8.18 1.40
C LEU A 46 -17.58 -7.39 1.80
N ARG A 47 -17.61 -6.10 1.45
CA ARG A 47 -18.73 -5.19 1.76
C ARG A 47 -19.94 -5.36 0.82
N GLY A 48 -19.80 -6.11 -0.29
CA GLY A 48 -20.85 -6.28 -1.31
C GLY A 48 -21.15 -5.02 -2.10
N VAL A 49 -20.13 -4.21 -2.37
CA VAL A 49 -20.19 -2.95 -3.15
C VAL A 49 -19.21 -3.01 -4.33
N ASP A 50 -19.40 -2.12 -5.32
CA ASP A 50 -18.50 -2.04 -6.46
C ASP A 50 -17.18 -1.35 -6.13
N TRP A 51 -17.20 -0.39 -5.20
CA TRP A 51 -16.06 0.37 -4.69
C TRP A 51 -16.33 0.95 -3.31
N LEU A 52 -15.29 1.40 -2.64
CA LEU A 52 -15.37 2.20 -1.42
C LEU A 52 -15.45 3.68 -1.76
N GLU A 53 -16.23 4.45 -0.99
CA GLU A 53 -16.32 5.89 -1.18
C GLU A 53 -15.12 6.61 -0.53
N PRO A 54 -14.75 7.81 -1.01
CA PRO A 54 -13.72 8.62 -0.37
C PRO A 54 -13.99 8.84 1.12
N GLY A 55 -12.99 8.57 1.95
CA GLY A 55 -13.11 8.63 3.41
C GLY A 55 -13.58 7.34 4.08
N ASP A 56 -13.94 6.30 3.31
CA ASP A 56 -14.23 4.99 3.90
C ASP A 56 -12.97 4.38 4.51
N ALA A 57 -12.99 4.17 5.83
CA ALA A 57 -11.92 3.53 6.56
C ALA A 57 -12.07 2.00 6.50
N ILE A 58 -10.94 1.30 6.37
CA ILE A 58 -10.83 -0.16 6.40
C ILE A 58 -10.22 -0.54 7.74
N THR A 59 -10.90 -1.43 8.48
CA THR A 59 -10.46 -1.86 9.81
C THR A 59 -9.63 -3.15 9.78
N PRO A 60 -8.85 -3.44 10.84
CA PRO A 60 -8.13 -4.72 10.97
C PRO A 60 -9.05 -5.95 10.87
N GLU A 61 -10.25 -5.86 11.44
CA GLU A 61 -11.24 -6.93 11.42
C GLU A 61 -11.73 -7.21 9.99
N GLU A 62 -11.86 -6.18 9.16
CA GLU A 62 -12.24 -6.35 7.75
C GLU A 62 -11.10 -7.00 6.95
N LEU A 63 -9.85 -6.67 7.23
CA LEU A 63 -8.72 -7.35 6.60
C LEU A 63 -8.74 -8.86 6.88
N ASP A 64 -8.96 -9.25 8.14
CA ASP A 64 -9.09 -10.66 8.53
C ASP A 64 -10.39 -11.30 7.98
N ALA A 65 -11.49 -10.53 7.89
CA ALA A 65 -12.78 -11.02 7.39
C ALA A 65 -12.80 -11.33 5.88
N THR A 66 -11.80 -10.88 5.12
CA THR A 66 -11.63 -11.31 3.71
C THR A 66 -11.44 -12.82 3.59
N GLY A 67 -11.01 -13.49 4.67
CA GLY A 67 -10.72 -14.92 4.69
C GLY A 67 -9.41 -15.31 4.02
N VAL A 68 -8.63 -14.36 3.54
CA VAL A 68 -7.31 -14.59 2.95
C VAL A 68 -6.27 -14.68 4.07
N THR A 69 -5.50 -15.78 4.08
CA THR A 69 -4.43 -15.94 5.06
C THR A 69 -3.21 -15.13 4.64
N VAL A 70 -2.83 -14.17 5.49
CA VAL A 70 -1.59 -13.39 5.32
C VAL A 70 -0.49 -14.02 6.18
N GLU A 71 0.64 -14.33 5.57
CA GLU A 71 1.83 -14.91 6.20
C GLU A 71 2.98 -13.90 6.23
N GLN A 72 3.93 -14.11 7.14
CA GLN A 72 5.14 -13.30 7.21
C GLN A 72 5.87 -13.27 5.86
N GLY A 73 6.25 -12.08 5.41
CA GLY A 73 6.95 -11.87 4.15
C GLY A 73 6.07 -11.81 2.90
N ASP A 74 4.75 -11.91 3.05
CA ASP A 74 3.82 -11.73 1.93
C ASP A 74 3.87 -10.29 1.37
N ILE A 75 3.45 -10.18 0.12
CA ILE A 75 3.13 -8.91 -0.54
C ILE A 75 1.63 -8.72 -0.46
N VAL A 76 1.18 -7.88 0.46
CA VAL A 76 -0.23 -7.65 0.74
C VAL A 76 -0.76 -6.53 -0.16
N LEU A 77 -1.77 -6.81 -0.96
CA LEU A 77 -2.46 -5.84 -1.79
C LEU A 77 -3.88 -5.61 -1.27
N VAL A 78 -4.22 -4.35 -0.99
CA VAL A 78 -5.56 -3.95 -0.52
C VAL A 78 -6.30 -3.25 -1.64
N HIS A 79 -7.39 -3.85 -2.10
CA HIS A 79 -8.25 -3.34 -3.15
C HIS A 79 -9.40 -2.51 -2.55
N THR A 80 -9.59 -1.29 -3.07
CA THR A 80 -10.69 -0.38 -2.68
C THR A 80 -11.70 -0.14 -3.80
N GLY A 81 -11.39 -0.52 -5.05
CA GLY A 81 -12.23 -0.26 -6.22
C GLY A 81 -12.09 1.17 -6.75
N ARG A 82 -11.01 1.86 -6.40
CA ARG A 82 -10.78 3.27 -6.77
C ARG A 82 -10.87 3.53 -8.28
N ASP A 83 -10.28 2.67 -9.09
CA ASP A 83 -10.29 2.85 -10.54
C ASP A 83 -11.69 2.62 -11.13
N ARG A 84 -12.46 1.63 -10.63
CA ARG A 84 -13.88 1.45 -11.01
C ARG A 84 -14.70 2.68 -10.71
N ARG A 85 -14.55 3.25 -9.50
CA ARG A 85 -15.23 4.50 -9.14
C ARG A 85 -14.86 5.62 -10.08
N ARG A 86 -13.59 5.81 -10.38
CA ARG A 86 -13.10 6.83 -11.29
C ARG A 86 -13.65 6.66 -12.70
N ASP A 87 -13.70 5.44 -13.20
CA ASP A 87 -14.21 5.13 -14.54
C ASP A 87 -15.74 5.35 -14.63
N ALA A 88 -16.47 5.10 -13.54
CA ALA A 88 -17.92 5.29 -13.47
C ALA A 88 -18.35 6.74 -13.23
N LEU A 89 -17.68 7.46 -12.33
CA LEU A 89 -18.09 8.78 -11.85
C LEU A 89 -17.17 9.92 -12.31
N GLY A 90 -16.03 9.60 -12.92
CA GLY A 90 -14.99 10.55 -13.29
C GLY A 90 -13.98 10.81 -12.18
N PRO A 91 -12.91 11.57 -12.49
CA PRO A 91 -11.89 11.92 -11.52
C PRO A 91 -12.43 12.89 -10.46
N TRP A 92 -11.87 12.83 -9.27
CA TRP A 92 -12.19 13.74 -8.16
C TRP A 92 -10.90 14.30 -7.53
N ASN A 93 -11.04 15.34 -6.73
CA ASN A 93 -9.92 15.92 -6.02
C ASN A 93 -9.70 15.19 -4.70
N THR A 94 -8.72 14.29 -4.67
CA THR A 94 -8.42 13.46 -3.50
C THR A 94 -7.98 14.24 -2.27
N TYR A 95 -7.48 15.48 -2.43
CA TYR A 95 -7.11 16.33 -1.29
C TYR A 95 -8.33 16.94 -0.59
N SER A 96 -9.40 17.25 -1.32
CA SER A 96 -10.60 17.88 -0.75
C SER A 96 -11.72 16.86 -0.48
N GLU A 97 -11.77 15.77 -1.22
CA GLU A 97 -12.84 14.77 -1.13
C GLU A 97 -12.38 13.48 -0.44
N GLY A 98 -11.06 13.25 -0.36
CA GLY A 98 -10.49 12.13 0.35
C GLY A 98 -10.24 10.89 -0.51
N LEU A 99 -9.81 9.82 0.16
CA LEU A 99 -9.59 8.47 -0.37
C LEU A 99 -10.04 7.44 0.65
N ALA A 100 -10.57 6.32 0.18
CA ALA A 100 -10.71 5.13 1.01
C ALA A 100 -9.34 4.52 1.29
N GLY A 101 -9.18 3.90 2.45
CA GLY A 101 -7.93 3.24 2.83
C GLY A 101 -7.94 2.72 4.25
N LEU A 102 -6.80 2.26 4.70
CA LEU A 102 -6.60 1.66 6.02
C LEU A 102 -6.69 2.74 7.11
N GLU A 103 -7.39 2.43 8.20
CA GLU A 103 -7.33 3.26 9.41
C GLU A 103 -6.00 3.04 10.17
N PRO A 104 -5.61 3.96 11.07
CA PRO A 104 -4.33 3.88 11.79
C PRO A 104 -4.10 2.57 12.55
N GLU A 105 -5.14 1.97 13.07
CA GLU A 105 -5.12 0.70 13.82
C GLU A 105 -4.60 -0.47 12.97
N CYS A 106 -4.74 -0.39 11.65
CA CYS A 106 -4.17 -1.37 10.72
C CYS A 106 -2.63 -1.42 10.77
N ALA A 107 -1.97 -0.36 11.27
CA ALA A 107 -0.52 -0.39 11.47
C ALA A 107 -0.09 -1.49 12.44
N ARG A 108 -0.90 -1.77 13.49
CA ARG A 108 -0.64 -2.88 14.40
C ARG A 108 -0.86 -4.22 13.73
N TRP A 109 -1.91 -4.35 12.95
CA TRP A 109 -2.19 -5.55 12.17
C TRP A 109 -1.03 -5.87 11.20
N LEU A 110 -0.53 -4.84 10.49
CA LEU A 110 0.65 -4.99 9.61
C LEU A 110 1.88 -5.43 10.40
N HIS A 111 2.13 -4.83 11.57
CA HIS A 111 3.24 -5.25 12.43
C HIS A 111 3.13 -6.73 12.84
N ASP A 112 1.94 -7.18 13.21
CA ASP A 112 1.71 -8.55 13.70
C ASP A 112 1.77 -9.58 12.55
N LYS A 113 1.41 -9.20 11.30
CA LYS A 113 1.50 -10.04 10.10
C LYS A 113 2.89 -10.02 9.45
N ASP A 114 3.68 -8.97 9.67
CA ASP A 114 5.04 -8.77 9.17
C ASP A 114 5.17 -8.99 7.64
N PRO A 115 4.35 -8.29 6.79
CA PRO A 115 4.48 -8.40 5.36
C PRO A 115 5.74 -7.71 4.85
N ALA A 116 6.27 -8.15 3.70
CA ALA A 116 7.41 -7.49 3.06
C ALA A 116 7.00 -6.21 2.33
N VAL A 117 5.78 -6.18 1.78
CA VAL A 117 5.25 -5.06 0.99
C VAL A 117 3.78 -4.88 1.29
N LEU A 118 3.34 -3.63 1.37
CA LEU A 118 1.94 -3.25 1.34
C LEU A 118 1.65 -2.49 0.04
N GLY A 119 0.62 -2.88 -0.70
CA GLY A 119 0.17 -2.19 -1.90
C GLY A 119 -1.31 -1.84 -1.82
N SER A 120 -1.72 -0.78 -2.53
CA SER A 120 -3.11 -0.34 -2.62
C SER A 120 -3.38 0.34 -3.95
N ASP A 121 -4.63 0.33 -4.39
CA ASP A 121 -5.10 1.15 -5.52
C ASP A 121 -5.32 2.62 -5.12
N GLY A 122 -5.22 2.94 -3.82
CA GLY A 122 -5.15 4.29 -3.25
C GLY A 122 -3.73 4.66 -2.81
N VAL A 123 -3.63 5.34 -1.67
CA VAL A 123 -2.39 5.70 -0.98
C VAL A 123 -2.23 4.92 0.33
N SER A 124 -2.83 3.77 0.42
CA SER A 124 -2.91 2.90 1.60
C SER A 124 -3.67 3.49 2.79
N ASP A 125 -3.44 4.72 3.19
CA ASP A 125 -4.16 5.39 4.29
C ASP A 125 -5.55 5.87 3.87
N VAL A 126 -6.51 5.84 4.79
CA VAL A 126 -7.75 6.59 4.65
C VAL A 126 -7.47 8.09 4.68
N MET A 127 -8.08 8.85 3.78
CA MET A 127 -7.91 10.30 3.74
C MET A 127 -9.26 11.01 3.77
N PRO A 128 -9.40 12.08 4.58
CA PRO A 128 -8.40 12.57 5.54
C PRO A 128 -8.16 11.57 6.67
N GLY A 129 -6.93 11.51 7.17
CA GLY A 129 -6.62 10.73 8.36
C GLY A 129 -7.36 11.28 9.59
N PRO A 130 -7.72 10.42 10.56
CA PRO A 130 -8.49 10.83 11.73
C PRO A 130 -7.71 11.72 12.70
N ASP A 131 -6.38 11.65 12.69
CA ASP A 131 -5.50 12.45 13.54
C ASP A 131 -4.67 13.43 12.69
N PRO A 132 -4.83 14.74 12.88
CA PRO A 132 -4.04 15.75 12.16
C PRO A 132 -2.53 15.71 12.44
N GLU A 133 -2.10 15.16 13.57
CA GLU A 133 -0.67 14.97 13.89
C GLU A 133 -0.10 13.75 13.16
N TRP A 134 -0.96 12.79 12.80
CA TRP A 134 -0.62 11.56 12.07
C TRP A 134 -1.46 11.41 10.80
N PRO A 135 -1.37 12.35 9.85
CA PRO A 135 -2.30 12.42 8.70
C PRO A 135 -2.20 11.22 7.75
N ILE A 136 -1.08 10.51 7.76
CA ILE A 136 -0.80 9.30 6.98
C ILE A 136 -0.14 8.25 7.90
N ALA A 137 -0.87 7.87 8.95
CA ALA A 137 -0.36 7.02 10.02
C ALA A 137 0.18 5.68 9.53
N VAL A 138 -0.50 5.04 8.56
CA VAL A 138 -0.05 3.76 7.97
C VAL A 138 1.27 3.95 7.25
N HIS A 139 1.44 5.00 6.43
CA HIS A 139 2.72 5.33 5.79
C HIS A 139 3.83 5.54 6.80
N MET A 140 3.55 6.34 7.85
CA MET A 140 4.55 6.66 8.88
C MET A 140 4.99 5.41 9.63
N CYS A 141 4.05 4.57 10.04
CA CYS A 141 4.35 3.31 10.73
C CYS A 141 5.02 2.29 9.81
N ALA A 142 4.50 2.09 8.60
CA ALA A 142 5.04 1.10 7.66
C ALA A 142 6.47 1.46 7.22
N LEU A 143 6.68 2.66 6.71
CA LEU A 143 7.99 3.06 6.16
C LEU A 143 9.02 3.33 7.24
N VAL A 144 8.65 4.09 8.29
CA VAL A 144 9.63 4.54 9.31
C VAL A 144 9.74 3.55 10.45
N GLY A 145 8.62 3.01 10.92
CA GLY A 145 8.60 2.10 12.06
C GLY A 145 9.00 0.68 11.70
N MET A 146 8.49 0.15 10.58
CA MET A 146 8.60 -1.27 10.21
C MET A 146 9.52 -1.54 9.03
N GLY A 147 9.81 -0.55 8.18
CA GLY A 147 10.61 -0.73 6.96
C GLY A 147 9.87 -1.49 5.85
N ILE A 148 8.55 -1.53 5.90
CA ILE A 148 7.69 -2.12 4.87
C ILE A 148 7.69 -1.21 3.65
N HIS A 149 7.94 -1.77 2.45
CA HIS A 149 7.81 -1.04 1.20
C HIS A 149 6.35 -0.79 0.86
N LEU A 150 6.04 0.41 0.33
CA LEU A 150 4.68 0.77 -0.10
C LEU A 150 4.60 0.87 -1.62
N LEU A 151 3.49 0.36 -2.18
CA LEU A 151 3.11 0.45 -3.59
C LEU A 151 1.76 1.15 -3.70
N ASP A 152 1.77 2.44 -4.00
CA ASP A 152 0.56 3.24 -4.12
C ASP A 152 0.04 3.32 -5.55
N ASN A 153 -1.25 3.60 -5.68
CA ASN A 153 -1.92 3.84 -6.96
C ASN A 153 -1.81 2.67 -7.96
N LEU A 154 -1.86 1.45 -7.45
CA LEU A 154 -1.91 0.24 -8.27
C LEU A 154 -3.24 0.15 -9.02
N ARG A 155 -3.28 -0.57 -10.13
CA ARG A 155 -4.53 -0.94 -10.81
C ARG A 155 -4.90 -2.37 -10.45
N LEU A 156 -5.80 -2.53 -9.47
CA LEU A 156 -6.12 -3.83 -8.88
C LEU A 156 -7.42 -4.45 -9.39
N ASP A 157 -8.27 -3.71 -10.11
CA ASP A 157 -9.59 -4.21 -10.55
C ASP A 157 -9.52 -5.50 -11.37
N LEU A 158 -8.62 -5.56 -12.37
CA LEU A 158 -8.45 -6.75 -13.20
C LEU A 158 -7.92 -7.94 -12.41
N LEU A 159 -7.04 -7.67 -11.43
CA LEU A 159 -6.54 -8.72 -10.53
C LEU A 159 -7.65 -9.23 -9.62
N ALA A 160 -8.47 -8.33 -9.07
CA ALA A 160 -9.61 -8.70 -8.22
C ALA A 160 -10.61 -9.57 -8.99
N ASP A 161 -10.95 -9.20 -10.23
CA ASP A 161 -11.82 -10.00 -11.10
C ASP A 161 -11.22 -11.39 -11.38
N ALA A 162 -9.94 -11.45 -11.73
CA ALA A 162 -9.25 -12.70 -12.03
C ALA A 162 -9.13 -13.62 -10.80
N CYS A 163 -8.90 -13.05 -9.61
CA CYS A 163 -8.91 -13.79 -8.34
C CYS A 163 -10.31 -14.36 -8.05
N ALA A 164 -11.35 -13.52 -8.21
CA ALA A 164 -12.73 -13.93 -7.98
C ALA A 164 -13.17 -15.06 -8.91
N GLU A 165 -12.85 -14.98 -10.22
CA GLU A 165 -13.14 -16.04 -11.20
C GLU A 165 -12.49 -17.39 -10.83
N ARG A 166 -11.27 -17.35 -10.28
CA ARG A 166 -10.52 -18.55 -9.89
C ARG A 166 -10.82 -19.03 -8.47
N GLY A 167 -11.47 -18.20 -7.65
CA GLY A 167 -11.63 -18.47 -6.23
C GLY A 167 -10.30 -18.59 -5.48
N ARG A 168 -9.26 -17.85 -5.96
CA ARG A 168 -7.90 -17.89 -5.40
C ARG A 168 -7.36 -16.47 -5.29
N TRP A 169 -6.90 -16.10 -4.11
CA TRP A 169 -6.47 -14.75 -3.75
C TRP A 169 -4.95 -14.64 -3.56
N GLU A 170 -4.23 -15.72 -3.84
CA GLU A 170 -2.79 -15.82 -3.81
C GLU A 170 -2.23 -15.99 -5.22
N PHE A 171 -1.08 -15.38 -5.47
CA PHE A 171 -0.40 -15.39 -6.78
C PHE A 171 1.10 -15.14 -6.61
N LEU A 172 1.88 -15.41 -7.64
CA LEU A 172 3.25 -14.90 -7.71
C LEU A 172 3.21 -13.42 -8.07
N PHE A 173 3.83 -12.58 -7.25
CA PHE A 173 3.96 -11.16 -7.51
C PHE A 173 5.41 -10.79 -7.81
N VAL A 174 5.59 -9.94 -8.82
CA VAL A 174 6.91 -9.45 -9.26
C VAL A 174 6.83 -7.94 -9.48
N VAL A 175 7.74 -7.20 -8.88
CA VAL A 175 7.90 -5.77 -9.11
C VAL A 175 9.38 -5.39 -9.06
N ALA A 176 9.79 -4.48 -9.94
CA ALA A 176 11.13 -3.91 -9.91
C ALA A 176 11.05 -2.39 -10.10
N PRO A 177 11.72 -1.60 -9.26
CA PRO A 177 11.85 -0.17 -9.45
C PRO A 177 12.81 0.14 -10.61
N LEU A 178 12.76 1.38 -11.09
CA LEU A 178 13.82 1.91 -11.96
C LEU A 178 15.12 2.04 -11.15
N GLN A 179 16.23 1.73 -11.78
CA GLN A 179 17.56 1.90 -11.18
C GLN A 179 17.96 3.38 -11.23
N ILE A 180 17.55 4.12 -10.20
CA ILE A 180 17.81 5.56 -10.05
C ILE A 180 18.68 5.76 -8.82
N GLY A 181 19.95 6.09 -9.02
CA GLY A 181 20.90 6.32 -7.93
C GLY A 181 20.39 7.39 -6.95
N GLY A 182 20.29 7.04 -5.66
CA GLY A 182 19.76 7.91 -4.61
C GLY A 182 18.28 8.25 -4.74
N GLY A 183 17.53 7.55 -5.60
CA GLY A 183 16.09 7.74 -5.76
C GLY A 183 15.31 7.45 -4.48
N THR A 184 14.28 8.25 -4.18
CA THR A 184 13.44 8.09 -2.99
C THR A 184 12.14 7.35 -3.28
N GLY A 185 11.92 7.02 -4.53
CA GLY A 185 10.78 6.27 -5.05
C GLY A 185 10.91 6.10 -6.56
N SER A 186 10.06 5.28 -7.15
CA SER A 186 10.09 4.95 -8.56
C SER A 186 8.68 4.64 -9.06
N PRO A 187 8.30 5.02 -10.28
CA PRO A 187 7.20 4.37 -10.94
C PRO A 187 7.55 2.90 -11.17
N VAL A 188 6.54 2.04 -11.02
CA VAL A 188 6.67 0.59 -11.19
C VAL A 188 5.53 0.06 -12.04
N ASN A 189 5.75 -1.09 -12.69
CA ASN A 189 4.72 -1.85 -13.40
C ASN A 189 4.74 -3.29 -12.87
N PRO A 190 4.09 -3.56 -11.73
CA PRO A 190 4.09 -4.89 -11.13
C PRO A 190 3.29 -5.89 -11.94
N ILE A 191 3.65 -7.18 -11.79
CA ILE A 191 3.01 -8.30 -12.48
C ILE A 191 2.52 -9.31 -11.43
N ALA A 192 1.24 -9.70 -11.53
CA ALA A 192 0.67 -10.81 -10.79
C ALA A 192 0.46 -12.00 -11.73
N ILE A 193 0.92 -13.19 -11.33
CA ILE A 193 0.79 -14.44 -12.09
C ILE A 193 -0.04 -15.42 -11.28
N LEU A 194 -1.28 -15.66 -11.73
CA LEU A 194 -2.30 -16.52 -11.11
C LEU A 194 -2.18 -17.97 -11.55
#